data_e1d6065e739fc1032b7b0367f7abfb5e
#
_entry.id   e1d6065e739fc1032b7b0367f7abfb5e
#
_cell.length_a   1.000
_cell.length_b   1.000
_cell.length_c   1.000
_cell.angle_alpha   90.00
_cell.angle_beta   90.00
_cell.angle_gamma   90.00
#
_symmetry.space_group_name_H-M   'P 1'
#
loop_
_entity.id
_entity.type
_entity.pdbx_description
1 polymer ?
#
loop_
_entity_poly.entity_id
_entity_poly.type
_entity_poly.pdbx_seq_one_letter_code
_entity_poly.pdbx_strand_id
1 'polypeptide(L)'
;VFSKKVNAGAGLNTVIIVYSVINIALGLLIFFFYKEEEFKRDKKALINVPELKRVIRMPETWLNTLIIFCSYAMCCSYFYITPYATEVFGATAIIGAAAGYFSQFVRPVGCFISGFAADKIGASKVCAISFCVMIVSMIGIICTPGKMSLIWIVIISLAGVYASMYACQSMHFAIMEEAEYPVELTGTATAILTPLGYSAEAIAPLIAGYCLQTWTGEKGYKVFFIILTVVAVVGLIANLIWLARTKEKRQMLHAKK
;
A
#
# COMPACT_ATOMS: atom_id res chain seq x y z
N VAL A 1 -30.41 11.85 18.28
CA VAL A 1 -30.93 13.22 18.03
C VAL A 1 -30.36 13.80 16.72
N PHE A 2 -29.34 13.21 16.08
CA PHE A 2 -28.75 13.68 14.83
C PHE A 2 -29.37 13.09 13.54
N SER A 3 -30.50 12.43 13.62
CA SER A 3 -31.16 11.73 12.50
C SER A 3 -32.26 12.54 11.82
N LYS A 4 -32.20 13.85 11.75
CA LYS A 4 -33.17 14.62 10.95
C LYS A 4 -32.46 15.41 9.85
N LYS A 5 -32.57 14.87 8.63
CA LYS A 5 -32.41 15.61 7.35
C LYS A 5 -31.13 16.45 7.20
N VAL A 6 -29.96 15.85 7.38
CA VAL A 6 -28.80 16.34 6.67
C VAL A 6 -28.97 15.84 5.23
N ASN A 7 -29.27 16.74 4.28
CA ASN A 7 -29.17 16.44 2.87
C ASN A 7 -27.76 15.86 2.67
N ALA A 8 -27.63 14.63 2.22
CA ALA A 8 -26.33 13.96 2.06
C ALA A 8 -25.36 14.80 1.21
N GLY A 9 -25.89 15.59 0.26
CA GLY A 9 -25.11 16.55 -0.52
C GLY A 9 -24.60 17.75 0.30
N ALA A 10 -25.35 18.26 1.28
CA ALA A 10 -24.88 19.38 2.10
C ALA A 10 -23.74 18.95 3.03
N GLY A 11 -23.81 17.74 3.59
CA GLY A 11 -22.73 17.17 4.41
C GLY A 11 -21.45 16.96 3.62
N LEU A 12 -21.55 16.41 2.43
CA LEU A 12 -20.41 16.20 1.53
C LEU A 12 -19.75 17.52 1.13
N ASN A 13 -20.56 18.52 0.72
CA ASN A 13 -20.04 19.84 0.36
C ASN A 13 -19.32 20.52 1.54
N THR A 14 -19.84 20.40 2.76
CA THR A 14 -19.19 20.96 3.94
C THR A 14 -17.81 20.31 4.16
N VAL A 15 -17.71 18.98 4.04
CA VAL A 15 -16.44 18.26 4.18
C VAL A 15 -15.45 18.72 3.09
N ILE A 16 -15.88 18.82 1.83
CA ILE A 16 -15.04 19.27 0.72
C ILE A 16 -14.51 20.69 0.99
N ILE A 17 -15.38 21.63 1.42
CA ILE A 17 -14.99 23.00 1.71
C ILE A 17 -13.96 23.05 2.84
N VAL A 18 -14.20 22.33 3.95
CA VAL A 18 -13.28 22.30 5.10
C VAL A 18 -11.91 21.76 4.68
N TYR A 19 -11.86 20.65 3.94
CA TYR A 19 -10.59 20.11 3.43
C TYR A 19 -9.89 21.07 2.48
N SER A 20 -10.62 21.74 1.59
CA SER A 20 -10.05 22.73 0.67
C SER A 20 -9.44 23.93 1.42
N VAL A 21 -10.14 24.44 2.42
CA VAL A 21 -9.64 25.56 3.25
C VAL A 21 -8.38 25.15 4.01
N ILE A 22 -8.36 23.95 4.61
CA ILE A 22 -7.17 23.43 5.31
C ILE A 22 -5.99 23.32 4.35
N ASN A 23 -6.18 22.75 3.16
CA ASN A 23 -5.11 22.59 2.18
C ASN A 23 -4.57 23.92 1.67
N ILE A 24 -5.45 24.91 1.42
CA ILE A 24 -5.04 26.27 1.03
C ILE A 24 -4.24 26.92 2.16
N ALA A 25 -4.72 26.84 3.40
CA ALA A 25 -4.04 27.41 4.56
C ALA A 25 -2.63 26.79 4.75
N LEU A 26 -2.50 25.45 4.64
CA LEU A 26 -1.23 24.75 4.70
C LEU A 26 -0.30 25.15 3.53
N GLY A 27 -0.84 25.27 2.32
CA GLY A 27 -0.08 25.73 1.15
C GLY A 27 0.47 27.13 1.34
N LEU A 28 -0.33 28.07 1.85
CA LEU A 28 0.09 29.43 2.18
C LEU A 28 1.14 29.44 3.30
N LEU A 29 0.96 28.60 4.34
CA LEU A 29 1.92 28.49 5.43
C LEU A 29 3.27 28.02 4.89
N ILE A 30 3.31 26.98 4.07
CA ILE A 30 4.52 26.50 3.42
C ILE A 30 5.13 27.60 2.55
N PHE A 31 4.33 28.28 1.72
CA PHE A 31 4.81 29.32 0.82
C PHE A 31 5.49 30.50 1.57
N PHE A 32 4.95 30.92 2.72
CA PHE A 32 5.50 32.03 3.48
C PHE A 32 6.64 31.64 4.44
N PHE A 33 6.62 30.43 4.98
CA PHE A 33 7.58 30.00 6.01
C PHE A 33 8.67 29.07 5.50
N TYR A 34 8.48 28.41 4.35
CA TYR A 34 9.50 27.54 3.79
C TYR A 34 10.54 28.38 3.07
N LYS A 35 11.74 28.47 3.64
CA LYS A 35 12.92 28.99 2.94
C LYS A 35 13.53 27.87 2.13
N GLU A 36 13.48 27.98 0.82
CA GLU A 36 14.29 27.11 -0.05
C GLU A 36 15.78 27.33 0.30
N GLU A 37 16.45 26.29 0.78
CA GLU A 37 17.90 26.27 0.74
C GLU A 37 18.30 26.32 -0.75
N GLU A 38 19.18 27.25 -1.10
CA GLU A 38 19.74 27.33 -2.46
C GLU A 38 20.49 26.03 -2.74
N PHE A 39 19.77 25.02 -3.19
CA PHE A 39 20.40 23.84 -3.77
C PHE A 39 21.12 24.34 -5.03
N LYS A 40 22.44 24.36 -5.02
CA LYS A 40 23.24 24.58 -6.23
C LYS A 40 22.88 23.46 -7.20
N ARG A 41 21.84 23.73 -7.98
CA ARG A 41 21.40 22.86 -9.06
C ARG A 41 22.52 22.85 -10.08
N ASP A 42 23.36 21.82 -10.05
CA ASP A 42 24.19 21.54 -11.21
C ASP A 42 23.27 21.49 -12.42
N LYS A 43 23.59 22.32 -13.43
CA LYS A 43 22.81 22.42 -14.68
C LYS A 43 22.84 21.14 -15.53
N LYS A 44 22.94 19.97 -14.91
CA LYS A 44 22.75 18.68 -15.57
C LYS A 44 21.31 18.59 -16.02
N ALA A 45 21.11 18.18 -17.26
CA ALA A 45 19.81 18.06 -17.89
C ALA A 45 18.78 17.43 -16.91
N LEU A 46 17.58 18.02 -16.85
CA LEU A 46 16.46 17.58 -16.00
C LEU A 46 16.16 16.06 -16.15
N ILE A 47 16.52 15.49 -17.28
CA ILE A 47 16.44 14.05 -17.58
C ILE A 47 17.81 13.61 -18.10
N ASN A 48 18.50 12.80 -17.30
CA ASN A 48 19.75 12.17 -17.73
C ASN A 48 19.42 10.82 -18.40
N VAL A 49 19.29 10.85 -19.73
CA VAL A 49 18.94 9.66 -20.54
C VAL A 49 19.91 8.46 -20.29
N PRO A 50 21.22 8.63 -20.16
CA PRO A 50 22.14 7.56 -19.77
C PRO A 50 21.80 6.92 -18.41
N GLU A 51 21.49 7.73 -17.40
CA GLU A 51 21.08 7.25 -16.06
C GLU A 51 19.76 6.48 -16.12
N LEU A 52 18.77 7.04 -16.82
CA LEU A 52 17.48 6.39 -17.06
C LEU A 52 17.65 5.01 -17.69
N LYS A 53 18.47 4.92 -18.75
CA LYS A 53 18.77 3.67 -19.44
C LYS A 53 19.49 2.66 -18.54
N ARG A 54 20.35 3.13 -17.65
CA ARG A 54 21.06 2.30 -16.68
C ARG A 54 20.08 1.71 -15.67
N VAL A 55 19.19 2.53 -15.09
CA VAL A 55 18.17 2.09 -14.12
C VAL A 55 17.19 1.08 -14.74
N ILE A 56 16.70 1.34 -15.96
CA ILE A 56 15.79 0.42 -16.67
C ILE A 56 16.44 -0.95 -16.94
N ARG A 57 17.76 -1.00 -17.11
CA ARG A 57 18.50 -2.25 -17.35
C ARG A 57 18.80 -3.04 -16.07
N MET A 58 18.63 -2.43 -14.89
CA MET A 58 18.85 -3.11 -13.61
C MET A 58 17.66 -4.03 -13.29
N PRO A 59 17.87 -5.36 -13.14
CA PRO A 59 16.78 -6.26 -12.77
C PRO A 59 16.21 -5.98 -11.39
N GLU A 60 16.99 -5.39 -10.49
CA GLU A 60 16.57 -4.92 -9.18
C GLU A 60 15.45 -3.88 -9.28
N THR A 61 15.48 -3.01 -10.29
CA THR A 61 14.43 -2.03 -10.55
C THR A 61 13.08 -2.72 -10.80
N TRP A 62 13.04 -3.73 -11.64
CA TRP A 62 11.81 -4.44 -11.99
C TRP A 62 11.29 -5.31 -10.85
N LEU A 63 12.18 -5.95 -10.08
CA LEU A 63 11.79 -6.70 -8.89
C LEU A 63 11.16 -5.78 -7.83
N ASN A 64 11.78 -4.62 -7.57
CA ASN A 64 11.23 -3.66 -6.62
C ASN A 64 9.91 -3.08 -7.13
N THR A 65 9.80 -2.73 -8.42
CA THR A 65 8.54 -2.31 -9.04
C THR A 65 7.44 -3.34 -8.81
N LEU A 66 7.72 -4.62 -9.01
CA LEU A 66 6.76 -5.70 -8.83
C LEU A 66 6.35 -5.86 -7.36
N ILE A 67 7.29 -5.74 -6.41
CA ILE A 67 7.02 -5.75 -4.97
C ILE A 67 6.08 -4.59 -4.60
N ILE A 68 6.37 -3.38 -5.09
CA ILE A 68 5.53 -2.19 -4.87
C ILE A 68 4.14 -2.42 -5.46
N PHE A 69 4.06 -2.84 -6.71
CA PHE A 69 2.80 -3.10 -7.40
C PHE A 69 1.92 -4.09 -6.63
N CYS A 70 2.48 -5.22 -6.21
CA CYS A 70 1.74 -6.25 -5.50
C CYS A 70 1.25 -5.77 -4.13
N SER A 71 2.05 -4.99 -3.40
CA SER A 71 1.62 -4.45 -2.11
C SER A 71 0.56 -3.35 -2.26
N TYR A 72 0.64 -2.52 -3.31
CA TYR A 72 -0.37 -1.50 -3.60
C TYR A 72 -1.67 -2.08 -4.13
N ALA A 73 -1.63 -3.19 -4.87
CA ALA A 73 -2.85 -3.90 -5.26
C ALA A 73 -3.69 -4.32 -4.04
N MET A 74 -3.01 -4.72 -2.95
CA MET A 74 -3.70 -5.04 -1.69
C MET A 74 -4.36 -3.83 -1.03
N CYS A 75 -3.83 -2.62 -1.25
CA CYS A 75 -4.43 -1.37 -0.76
C CYS A 75 -5.86 -1.19 -1.27
N CYS A 76 -6.13 -1.61 -2.49
CA CYS A 76 -7.47 -1.48 -3.09
C CYS A 76 -8.53 -2.33 -2.37
N SER A 77 -8.13 -3.33 -1.58
CA SER A 77 -9.08 -4.16 -0.83
C SER A 77 -9.94 -3.34 0.14
N TYR A 78 -9.39 -2.28 0.74
CA TYR A 78 -10.11 -1.49 1.75
C TYR A 78 -11.33 -0.77 1.19
N PHE A 79 -11.34 -0.38 -0.08
CA PHE A 79 -12.50 0.24 -0.72
C PHE A 79 -13.71 -0.69 -0.78
N TYR A 80 -13.47 -1.99 -0.80
CA TYR A 80 -14.50 -3.02 -0.95
C TYR A 80 -14.92 -3.67 0.36
N ILE A 81 -14.27 -3.32 1.48
CA ILE A 81 -14.60 -3.90 2.79
C ILE A 81 -15.94 -3.39 3.31
N THR A 82 -16.22 -2.09 3.16
CA THR A 82 -17.50 -1.52 3.58
C THR A 82 -18.68 -2.18 2.86
N PRO A 83 -18.73 -2.23 1.51
CA PRO A 83 -19.80 -2.95 0.82
C PRO A 83 -19.78 -4.45 1.10
N TYR A 84 -18.62 -5.09 1.23
CA TYR A 84 -18.53 -6.50 1.61
C TYR A 84 -19.19 -6.78 2.97
N ALA A 85 -18.90 -5.96 3.98
CA ALA A 85 -19.50 -6.11 5.31
C ALA A 85 -21.02 -5.89 5.28
N THR A 86 -21.52 -4.92 4.51
CA THR A 86 -22.95 -4.61 4.45
C THR A 86 -23.73 -5.61 3.59
N GLU A 87 -23.21 -5.98 2.44
CA GLU A 87 -23.94 -6.84 1.48
C GLU A 87 -23.86 -8.32 1.84
N VAL A 88 -22.69 -8.77 2.36
CA VAL A 88 -22.46 -10.20 2.62
C VAL A 88 -22.78 -10.58 4.06
N PHE A 89 -22.43 -9.74 5.03
CA PHE A 89 -22.67 -10.01 6.46
C PHE A 89 -23.94 -9.38 6.99
N GLY A 90 -24.60 -8.51 6.20
CA GLY A 90 -25.78 -7.76 6.67
C GLY A 90 -25.42 -6.74 7.75
N ALA A 91 -24.16 -6.31 7.82
CA ALA A 91 -23.72 -5.31 8.79
C ALA A 91 -24.40 -3.97 8.52
N THR A 92 -24.61 -3.18 9.57
CA THR A 92 -25.11 -1.81 9.41
C THR A 92 -24.08 -0.95 8.68
N ALA A 93 -24.51 0.10 7.97
CA ALA A 93 -23.61 1.03 7.29
C ALA A 93 -22.55 1.62 8.22
N ILE A 94 -22.86 1.79 9.51
CA ILE A 94 -21.92 2.28 10.53
C ILE A 94 -20.81 1.26 10.78
N ILE A 95 -21.15 -0.02 10.95
CA ILE A 95 -20.17 -1.10 11.17
C ILE A 95 -19.31 -1.29 9.91
N GLY A 96 -19.92 -1.27 8.73
CA GLY A 96 -19.19 -1.35 7.46
C GLY A 96 -18.20 -0.20 7.27
N ALA A 97 -18.63 1.03 7.53
CA ALA A 97 -17.77 2.20 7.49
C ALA A 97 -16.63 2.12 8.52
N ALA A 98 -16.92 1.70 9.75
CA ALA A 98 -15.93 1.52 10.80
C ALA A 98 -14.87 0.48 10.39
N ALA A 99 -15.25 -0.64 9.78
CA ALA A 99 -14.33 -1.65 9.28
C ALA A 99 -13.41 -1.10 8.17
N GLY A 100 -13.94 -0.28 7.25
CA GLY A 100 -13.14 0.40 6.23
C GLY A 100 -12.16 1.41 6.83
N TYR A 101 -12.63 2.27 7.74
CA TYR A 101 -11.77 3.28 8.40
C TYR A 101 -10.76 2.68 9.38
N PHE A 102 -11.00 1.48 9.89
CA PHE A 102 -10.08 0.78 10.78
C PHE A 102 -8.65 0.70 10.22
N SER A 103 -8.52 0.57 8.91
CA SER A 103 -7.22 0.58 8.21
C SER A 103 -6.37 1.81 8.55
N GLN A 104 -6.99 2.98 8.69
CA GLN A 104 -6.28 4.24 8.96
C GLN A 104 -5.68 4.29 10.37
N PHE A 105 -6.29 3.62 11.33
CA PHE A 105 -5.75 3.49 12.70
C PHE A 105 -4.64 2.45 12.79
N VAL A 106 -4.69 1.40 11.97
CA VAL A 106 -3.66 0.35 11.91
C VAL A 106 -2.40 0.85 11.22
N ARG A 107 -2.51 1.83 10.30
CA ARG A 107 -1.40 2.36 9.50
C ARG A 107 -0.21 2.84 10.34
N PRO A 108 -0.36 3.77 11.31
CA PRO A 108 0.77 4.21 12.12
C PRO A 108 1.45 3.05 12.85
N VAL A 109 0.65 2.14 13.43
CA VAL A 109 1.15 0.98 14.18
C VAL A 109 1.96 0.06 13.27
N GLY A 110 1.44 -0.26 12.08
CA GLY A 110 2.13 -1.08 11.09
C GLY A 110 3.46 -0.46 10.65
N CYS A 111 3.47 0.84 10.36
CA CYS A 111 4.68 1.56 9.95
C CYS A 111 5.73 1.61 11.07
N PHE A 112 5.33 1.88 12.31
CA PHE A 112 6.26 1.90 13.45
C PHE A 112 6.89 0.53 13.70
N ILE A 113 6.07 -0.51 13.82
CA ILE A 113 6.56 -1.88 14.06
C ILE A 113 7.51 -2.32 12.94
N SER A 114 7.17 -2.03 11.69
CA SER A 114 8.00 -2.41 10.55
C SER A 114 9.33 -1.66 10.52
N GLY A 115 9.37 -0.38 10.92
CA GLY A 115 10.61 0.39 11.04
C GLY A 115 11.57 -0.25 12.04
N PHE A 116 11.13 -0.49 13.27
CA PHE A 116 11.93 -1.16 14.29
C PHE A 116 12.34 -2.59 13.89
N ALA A 117 11.46 -3.32 13.21
CA ALA A 117 11.80 -4.64 12.72
C ALA A 117 12.86 -4.57 11.60
N ALA A 118 12.75 -3.60 10.70
CA ALA A 118 13.70 -3.43 9.60
C ALA A 118 15.11 -3.08 10.09
N ASP A 119 15.23 -2.30 11.15
CA ASP A 119 16.52 -1.99 11.77
C ASP A 119 17.23 -3.24 12.30
N LYS A 120 16.46 -4.24 12.76
CA LYS A 120 17.01 -5.48 13.32
C LYS A 120 17.24 -6.58 12.29
N ILE A 121 16.31 -6.79 11.38
CA ILE A 121 16.32 -7.96 10.47
C ILE A 121 16.52 -7.59 9.00
N GLY A 122 16.41 -6.30 8.64
CA GLY A 122 16.49 -5.78 7.29
C GLY A 122 15.12 -5.59 6.63
N ALA A 123 15.02 -4.57 5.78
CA ALA A 123 13.76 -4.13 5.17
C ALA A 123 13.12 -5.20 4.27
N SER A 124 13.91 -5.90 3.45
CA SER A 124 13.40 -6.95 2.55
C SER A 124 12.87 -8.18 3.29
N LYS A 125 13.42 -8.50 4.47
CA LYS A 125 12.86 -9.58 5.30
C LYS A 125 11.53 -9.17 5.94
N VAL A 126 11.40 -7.91 6.35
CA VAL A 126 10.13 -7.37 6.84
C VAL A 126 9.07 -7.44 5.74
N CYS A 127 9.41 -7.09 4.49
CA CYS A 127 8.50 -7.24 3.35
C CYS A 127 8.06 -8.70 3.15
N ALA A 128 8.99 -9.68 3.24
CA ALA A 128 8.66 -11.09 3.10
C ALA A 128 7.67 -11.57 4.18
N ILE A 129 7.92 -11.21 5.43
CA ILE A 129 7.02 -11.52 6.56
C ILE A 129 5.66 -10.85 6.33
N SER A 130 5.66 -9.60 5.89
CA SER A 130 4.43 -8.85 5.60
C SER A 130 3.59 -9.53 4.51
N PHE A 131 4.20 -9.98 3.41
CA PHE A 131 3.47 -10.73 2.39
C PHE A 131 2.91 -12.05 2.93
N CYS A 132 3.65 -12.78 3.76
CA CYS A 132 3.15 -14.02 4.40
C CYS A 132 1.93 -13.73 5.29
N VAL A 133 2.00 -12.71 6.16
CA VAL A 133 0.89 -12.33 7.03
C VAL A 133 -0.32 -11.88 6.20
N MET A 134 -0.08 -11.12 5.13
CA MET A 134 -1.10 -10.65 4.21
C MET A 134 -1.86 -11.79 3.55
N ILE A 135 -1.13 -12.79 3.03
CA ILE A 135 -1.70 -13.99 2.39
C ILE A 135 -2.54 -14.79 3.39
N VAL A 136 -1.99 -15.09 4.58
CA VAL A 136 -2.72 -15.85 5.61
C VAL A 136 -3.99 -15.11 6.04
N SER A 137 -3.90 -13.81 6.23
CA SER A 137 -5.05 -12.98 6.61
C SER A 137 -6.12 -12.91 5.51
N MET A 138 -5.72 -12.81 4.25
CA MET A 138 -6.66 -12.86 3.12
C MET A 138 -7.35 -14.22 3.00
N ILE A 139 -6.63 -15.32 3.21
CA ILE A 139 -7.24 -16.66 3.27
C ILE A 139 -8.27 -16.71 4.39
N GLY A 140 -7.99 -16.10 5.55
CA GLY A 140 -8.95 -15.99 6.65
C GLY A 140 -10.25 -15.29 6.23
N ILE A 141 -10.18 -14.19 5.47
CA ILE A 141 -11.36 -13.49 4.95
C ILE A 141 -12.12 -14.36 3.94
N ILE A 142 -11.42 -15.00 3.01
CA ILE A 142 -12.01 -15.81 1.93
C ILE A 142 -12.72 -17.03 2.51
N CYS A 143 -12.13 -17.69 3.50
CA CYS A 143 -12.69 -18.90 4.12
C CYS A 143 -13.86 -18.61 5.07
N THR A 144 -14.04 -17.36 5.51
CA THR A 144 -15.13 -17.00 6.42
C THR A 144 -16.46 -16.92 5.65
N PRO A 145 -17.49 -17.71 6.02
CA PRO A 145 -18.81 -17.60 5.41
C PRO A 145 -19.50 -16.31 5.84
N GLY A 146 -20.38 -15.77 4.98
CA GLY A 146 -21.11 -14.51 5.19
C GLY A 146 -22.15 -14.57 6.32
N LYS A 147 -21.74 -14.88 7.54
CA LYS A 147 -22.58 -14.90 8.73
C LYS A 147 -22.16 -13.81 9.71
N MET A 148 -23.07 -12.99 10.16
CA MET A 148 -22.81 -11.88 11.08
C MET A 148 -22.06 -12.31 12.36
N SER A 149 -22.34 -13.53 12.87
CA SER A 149 -21.64 -14.10 14.03
C SER A 149 -20.12 -14.28 13.82
N LEU A 150 -19.67 -14.37 12.57
CA LEU A 150 -18.27 -14.59 12.19
C LEU A 150 -17.54 -13.32 11.74
N ILE A 151 -18.20 -12.17 11.80
CA ILE A 151 -17.62 -10.88 11.35
C ILE A 151 -16.31 -10.54 12.08
N TRP A 152 -16.16 -11.01 13.31
CA TRP A 152 -14.94 -10.80 14.10
C TRP A 152 -13.71 -11.45 13.50
N ILE A 153 -13.86 -12.60 12.84
CA ILE A 153 -12.76 -13.26 12.13
C ILE A 153 -12.30 -12.36 10.97
N VAL A 154 -13.25 -11.77 10.26
CA VAL A 154 -12.95 -10.81 9.18
C VAL A 154 -12.24 -9.59 9.72
N ILE A 155 -12.70 -9.01 10.84
CA ILE A 155 -12.07 -7.82 11.45
C ILE A 155 -10.62 -8.10 11.87
N ILE A 156 -10.37 -9.25 12.52
CA ILE A 156 -9.01 -9.66 12.92
C ILE A 156 -8.13 -9.88 11.69
N SER A 157 -8.65 -10.55 10.67
CA SER A 157 -7.94 -10.76 9.42
C SER A 157 -7.65 -9.44 8.70
N LEU A 158 -8.58 -8.49 8.71
CA LEU A 158 -8.36 -7.14 8.16
C LEU A 158 -7.25 -6.39 8.90
N ALA A 159 -7.17 -6.53 10.22
CA ALA A 159 -6.06 -5.96 10.98
C ALA A 159 -4.71 -6.49 10.50
N GLY A 160 -4.63 -7.81 10.27
CA GLY A 160 -3.45 -8.46 9.70
C GLY A 160 -3.10 -7.97 8.29
N VAL A 161 -4.10 -7.88 7.39
CA VAL A 161 -3.91 -7.36 6.03
C VAL A 161 -3.39 -5.92 6.08
N TYR A 162 -4.04 -5.05 6.84
CA TYR A 162 -3.68 -3.63 6.87
C TYR A 162 -2.32 -3.38 7.53
N ALA A 163 -2.04 -4.03 8.67
CA ALA A 163 -0.75 -3.90 9.33
C ALA A 163 0.39 -4.33 8.40
N SER A 164 0.26 -5.49 7.77
CA SER A 164 1.28 -6.02 6.87
C SER A 164 1.42 -5.23 5.57
N MET A 165 0.31 -4.74 5.02
CA MET A 165 0.31 -3.88 3.84
C MET A 165 1.07 -2.57 4.10
N TYR A 166 0.76 -1.87 5.19
CA TYR A 166 1.45 -0.63 5.53
C TYR A 166 2.90 -0.85 5.96
N ALA A 167 3.19 -1.98 6.61
CA ALA A 167 4.55 -2.41 6.87
C ALA A 167 5.35 -2.57 5.58
N CYS A 168 4.78 -3.23 4.56
CA CYS A 168 5.41 -3.38 3.26
C CYS A 168 5.59 -2.03 2.55
N GLN A 169 4.56 -1.16 2.57
CA GLN A 169 4.62 0.17 1.94
C GLN A 169 5.71 1.05 2.55
N SER A 170 5.92 1.01 3.86
CA SER A 170 6.99 1.80 4.51
C SER A 170 8.39 1.34 4.13
N MET A 171 8.54 0.10 3.63
CA MET A 171 9.82 -0.48 3.24
C MET A 171 10.17 -0.32 1.75
N HIS A 172 9.27 0.16 0.89
CA HIS A 172 9.45 0.18 -0.56
C HIS A 172 10.74 0.84 -1.04
N PHE A 173 11.14 1.93 -0.39
CA PHE A 173 12.36 2.65 -0.73
C PHE A 173 13.55 2.19 0.13
N ALA A 174 13.30 1.74 1.36
CA ALA A 174 14.33 1.22 2.24
C ALA A 174 15.02 -0.04 1.66
N ILE A 175 14.29 -0.87 0.91
CA ILE A 175 14.89 -2.05 0.25
C ILE A 175 15.88 -1.67 -0.86
N MET A 176 15.83 -0.46 -1.40
CA MET A 176 16.80 0.00 -2.42
C MET A 176 18.21 0.14 -1.83
N GLU A 177 18.35 0.52 -0.55
CA GLU A 177 19.63 0.58 0.14
C GLU A 177 20.28 -0.81 0.17
N GLU A 178 19.51 -1.87 0.36
CA GLU A 178 20.00 -3.25 0.39
C GLU A 178 20.53 -3.75 -0.96
N ALA A 179 20.16 -3.11 -2.06
CA ALA A 179 20.67 -3.39 -3.40
C ALA A 179 21.87 -2.53 -3.78
N GLU A 180 22.33 -1.65 -2.86
CA GLU A 180 23.42 -0.69 -3.11
C GLU A 180 23.16 0.13 -4.39
N TYR A 181 21.93 0.67 -4.54
CA TYR A 181 21.69 1.62 -5.60
C TYR A 181 22.64 2.81 -5.46
N PRO A 182 23.34 3.22 -6.52
CA PRO A 182 24.12 4.44 -6.48
C PRO A 182 23.23 5.62 -6.07
N VAL A 183 23.70 6.44 -5.13
CA VAL A 183 22.92 7.57 -4.59
C VAL A 183 22.42 8.49 -5.72
N GLU A 184 23.26 8.67 -6.75
CA GLU A 184 22.96 9.50 -7.93
C GLU A 184 21.77 8.94 -8.73
N LEU A 185 21.55 7.62 -8.72
CA LEU A 185 20.48 6.96 -9.46
C LEU A 185 19.20 6.79 -8.66
N THR A 186 19.19 7.04 -7.35
CA THR A 186 18.05 6.82 -6.48
C THR A 186 16.84 7.64 -6.92
N GLY A 187 17.04 8.92 -7.25
CA GLY A 187 15.96 9.79 -7.74
C GLY A 187 15.36 9.30 -9.06
N THR A 188 16.22 8.91 -10.02
CA THR A 188 15.79 8.37 -11.32
C THR A 188 15.08 7.02 -11.16
N ALA A 189 15.56 6.16 -10.25
CA ALA A 189 14.92 4.89 -9.96
C ALA A 189 13.54 5.11 -9.33
N THR A 190 13.42 5.96 -8.33
CA THR A 190 12.14 6.31 -7.69
C THR A 190 11.13 6.86 -8.70
N ALA A 191 11.57 7.70 -9.65
CA ALA A 191 10.72 8.25 -10.70
C ALA A 191 10.13 7.18 -11.65
N ILE A 192 10.80 6.02 -11.77
CA ILE A 192 10.28 4.87 -12.54
C ILE A 192 9.43 3.95 -11.67
N LEU A 193 9.93 3.61 -10.48
CA LEU A 193 9.30 2.68 -9.55
C LEU A 193 7.90 3.15 -9.13
N THR A 194 7.78 4.44 -8.81
CA THR A 194 6.53 4.99 -8.23
C THR A 194 5.35 4.92 -9.21
N PRO A 195 5.41 5.46 -10.44
CA PRO A 195 4.27 5.39 -11.35
C PRO A 195 3.88 3.95 -11.71
N LEU A 196 4.87 3.08 -11.94
CA LEU A 196 4.61 1.69 -12.30
C LEU A 196 4.08 0.87 -11.13
N GLY A 197 4.67 1.03 -9.95
CA GLY A 197 4.23 0.32 -8.76
C GLY A 197 2.83 0.75 -8.31
N TYR A 198 2.55 2.06 -8.33
CA TYR A 198 1.25 2.61 -7.90
C TYR A 198 0.15 2.44 -8.95
N SER A 199 0.49 2.06 -10.19
CA SER A 199 -0.52 1.75 -11.21
C SER A 199 -1.50 0.63 -10.78
N ALA A 200 -1.12 -0.16 -9.78
CA ALA A 200 -2.01 -1.13 -9.14
C ALA A 200 -3.32 -0.50 -8.63
N GLU A 201 -3.27 0.75 -8.13
CA GLU A 201 -4.46 1.47 -7.65
C GLU A 201 -5.46 1.79 -8.78
N ALA A 202 -5.01 1.89 -10.01
CA ALA A 202 -5.88 2.06 -11.16
C ALA A 202 -6.40 0.72 -11.70
N ILE A 203 -5.57 -0.33 -11.66
CA ILE A 203 -5.89 -1.64 -12.24
C ILE A 203 -6.81 -2.46 -11.32
N ALA A 204 -6.54 -2.49 -10.02
CA ALA A 204 -7.30 -3.34 -9.10
C ALA A 204 -8.79 -2.99 -8.99
N PRO A 205 -9.23 -1.70 -9.02
CA PRO A 205 -10.65 -1.37 -9.09
C PRO A 205 -11.34 -1.84 -10.36
N LEU A 206 -10.65 -1.86 -11.51
CA LEU A 206 -11.21 -2.40 -12.75
C LEU A 206 -11.47 -3.91 -12.63
N ILE A 207 -10.52 -4.64 -12.02
CA ILE A 207 -10.67 -6.07 -11.74
C ILE A 207 -11.82 -6.31 -10.76
N ALA A 208 -11.90 -5.52 -9.70
CA ALA A 208 -12.99 -5.61 -8.73
C ALA A 208 -14.36 -5.35 -9.37
N GLY A 209 -14.47 -4.29 -10.19
CA GLY A 209 -15.69 -3.98 -10.93
C GLY A 209 -16.13 -5.13 -11.81
N TYR A 210 -15.20 -5.73 -12.56
CA TYR A 210 -15.49 -6.90 -13.38
C TYR A 210 -15.95 -8.10 -12.56
N CYS A 211 -15.27 -8.38 -11.42
CA CYS A 211 -15.66 -9.49 -10.55
C CYS A 211 -17.07 -9.30 -9.95
N LEU A 212 -17.39 -8.10 -9.48
CA LEU A 212 -18.67 -7.81 -8.85
C LEU A 212 -19.83 -7.76 -9.87
N GLN A 213 -19.57 -7.38 -11.12
CA GLN A 213 -20.57 -7.42 -12.19
C GLN A 213 -20.83 -8.85 -12.69
N THR A 214 -19.77 -9.69 -12.73
CA THR A 214 -19.89 -11.05 -13.28
C THR A 214 -20.46 -12.02 -12.25
N TRP A 215 -20.08 -11.88 -10.98
CA TRP A 215 -20.55 -12.75 -9.90
C TRP A 215 -21.23 -11.90 -8.82
N THR A 216 -22.52 -12.13 -8.60
CA THR A 216 -23.31 -11.37 -7.64
C THR A 216 -23.05 -11.81 -6.20
N GLY A 217 -23.15 -10.86 -5.24
CA GLY A 217 -23.08 -11.10 -3.81
C GLY A 217 -21.71 -11.60 -3.33
N GLU A 218 -21.71 -12.48 -2.33
CA GLU A 218 -20.50 -13.00 -1.67
C GLU A 218 -19.44 -13.57 -2.64
N LYS A 219 -19.89 -14.21 -3.71
CA LYS A 219 -19.01 -14.86 -4.69
C LYS A 219 -18.13 -13.83 -5.42
N GLY A 220 -18.68 -12.69 -5.81
CA GLY A 220 -17.92 -11.64 -6.51
C GLY A 220 -16.77 -11.08 -5.65
N TYR A 221 -17.07 -10.80 -4.38
CA TYR A 221 -16.05 -10.34 -3.43
C TYR A 221 -14.97 -11.40 -3.20
N LYS A 222 -15.36 -12.67 -3.00
CA LYS A 222 -14.40 -13.75 -2.78
C LYS A 222 -13.48 -13.97 -3.97
N VAL A 223 -14.02 -13.93 -5.19
CA VAL A 223 -13.20 -14.03 -6.41
C VAL A 223 -12.19 -12.88 -6.47
N PHE A 224 -12.62 -11.66 -6.19
CA PHE A 224 -11.71 -10.50 -6.14
C PHE A 224 -10.62 -10.69 -5.08
N PHE A 225 -10.95 -11.12 -3.87
CA PHE A 225 -9.97 -11.36 -2.81
C PHE A 225 -9.02 -12.52 -3.13
N ILE A 226 -9.47 -13.55 -3.84
CA ILE A 226 -8.61 -14.62 -4.37
C ILE A 226 -7.59 -14.04 -5.35
N ILE A 227 -8.01 -13.20 -6.29
CA ILE A 227 -7.10 -12.54 -7.23
C ILE A 227 -6.07 -11.70 -6.48
N LEU A 228 -6.47 -10.89 -5.50
CA LEU A 228 -5.54 -10.13 -4.68
C LEU A 228 -4.56 -11.04 -3.92
N THR A 229 -5.03 -12.18 -3.40
CA THR A 229 -4.17 -13.16 -2.73
C THR A 229 -3.11 -13.72 -3.68
N VAL A 230 -3.49 -14.06 -4.91
CA VAL A 230 -2.54 -14.50 -5.95
C VAL A 230 -1.52 -13.41 -6.25
N VAL A 231 -1.94 -12.16 -6.35
CA VAL A 231 -1.03 -11.01 -6.53
C VAL A 231 -0.07 -10.89 -5.35
N ALA A 232 -0.53 -11.09 -4.10
CA ALA A 232 0.34 -11.08 -2.94
C ALA A 232 1.36 -12.23 -2.96
N VAL A 233 0.98 -13.43 -3.44
CA VAL A 233 1.91 -14.56 -3.65
C VAL A 233 2.98 -14.21 -4.69
N VAL A 234 2.61 -13.56 -5.79
CA VAL A 234 3.57 -13.07 -6.79
C VAL A 234 4.53 -12.05 -6.15
N GLY A 235 4.03 -11.13 -5.32
CA GLY A 235 4.84 -10.18 -4.56
C GLY A 235 5.82 -10.87 -3.60
N LEU A 236 5.38 -11.92 -2.90
CA LEU A 236 6.23 -12.73 -2.04
C LEU A 236 7.35 -13.40 -2.85
N ILE A 237 7.03 -14.03 -3.98
CA ILE A 237 8.01 -14.68 -4.86
C ILE A 237 9.04 -13.64 -5.34
N ALA A 238 8.59 -12.47 -5.81
CA ALA A 238 9.48 -11.38 -6.23
C ALA A 238 10.41 -10.95 -5.10
N ASN A 239 9.88 -10.84 -3.88
CA ASN A 239 10.67 -10.47 -2.71
C ASN A 239 11.67 -11.59 -2.30
N LEU A 240 11.29 -12.86 -2.40
CA LEU A 240 12.23 -13.97 -2.16
C LEU A 240 13.38 -13.99 -3.19
N ILE A 241 13.09 -13.70 -4.45
CA ILE A 241 14.12 -13.51 -5.49
C ILE A 241 15.02 -12.33 -5.14
N TRP A 242 14.43 -11.21 -4.68
CA TRP A 242 15.20 -10.05 -4.20
C TRP A 242 16.14 -10.44 -3.06
N LEU A 243 15.62 -11.14 -2.05
CA LEU A 243 16.40 -11.62 -0.91
C LEU A 243 17.55 -12.53 -1.32
N ALA A 244 17.36 -13.40 -2.30
CA ALA A 244 18.41 -14.26 -2.83
C ALA A 244 19.50 -13.46 -3.56
N ARG A 245 19.10 -12.51 -4.42
CA ARG A 245 20.03 -11.70 -5.23
C ARG A 245 20.84 -10.70 -4.39
N THR A 246 20.24 -10.13 -3.34
CA THR A 246 20.88 -9.10 -2.50
C THR A 246 21.60 -9.67 -1.28
N LYS A 247 21.71 -11.00 -1.15
CA LYS A 247 22.24 -11.66 0.06
C LYS A 247 23.64 -11.16 0.46
N GLU A 248 24.56 -11.13 -0.47
CA GLU A 248 25.96 -10.72 -0.21
C GLU A 248 26.04 -9.23 0.15
N LYS A 249 25.33 -8.37 -0.59
CA LYS A 249 25.28 -6.94 -0.33
C LYS A 249 24.72 -6.61 1.06
N ARG A 250 23.64 -7.29 1.46
CA ARG A 250 23.05 -7.14 2.80
C ARG A 250 23.99 -7.60 3.91
N GLN A 251 24.77 -8.65 3.70
CA GLN A 251 25.78 -9.09 4.68
C GLN A 251 26.88 -8.04 4.87
N MET A 252 27.31 -7.39 3.78
CA MET A 252 28.29 -6.30 3.87
C MET A 252 27.73 -5.07 4.58
N LEU A 253 26.46 -4.73 4.36
CA LEU A 253 25.80 -3.62 5.07
C LEU A 253 25.68 -3.88 6.58
N HIS A 254 25.34 -5.11 6.97
CA HIS A 254 25.26 -5.48 8.39
C HIS A 254 26.64 -5.54 9.09
N ALA A 255 27.70 -5.85 8.35
CA ALA A 255 29.06 -5.84 8.88
C ALA A 255 29.62 -4.42 9.09
N LYS A 256 29.05 -3.39 8.45
CA LYS A 256 29.44 -1.98 8.58
C LYS A 256 28.69 -1.22 9.70
N LYS A 257 27.57 -1.78 10.20
CA LYS A 257 26.80 -1.26 11.36
C LYS A 257 27.28 -1.89 12.65
#